data_7987b32fe979a53b62cd3b7d547302d7
#
_entry.id   7987b32fe979a53b62cd3b7d547302d7
#
_cell.length_a   1.000
_cell.length_b   1.000
_cell.length_c   1.000
_cell.angle_alpha   90.00
_cell.angle_beta   90.00
_cell.angle_gamma   90.00
#
_symmetry.space_group_name_H-M   'P 1'
#
loop_
_entity.id
_entity.type
_entity.pdbx_description
1 polymer ?
#
loop_
_entity_poly.entity_id
_entity_poly.type
_entity_poly.pdbx_seq_one_letter_code
_entity_poly.pdbx_strand_id
1 'polypeptide(L)'
;MHKHRCHRFVSRHTAWHGTVALALALAFLSPGISVAGQEADLPLYTCLADSETTSGIVGVQLCTAEHTETLVNRSEPDNLQVRRGALISSVDATGIGATGGLTDGDVIYRIGGNDVADAGAAAQELDRIGTSADTVVNFLRKGRPYRIKLRQ
;
A
#
# COMPACT_ATOMS: atom_id res chain seq x y z
N MET A 1 54.46 1.77 -33.85
CA MET A 1 54.98 2.83 -34.76
C MET A 1 53.98 3.98 -34.73
N HIS A 2 54.55 5.21 -34.60
CA HIS A 2 53.93 6.55 -34.55
C HIS A 2 53.39 6.92 -33.16
N LYS A 3 54.05 7.62 -32.32
CA LYS A 3 54.90 8.84 -32.22
C LYS A 3 54.10 10.15 -32.38
N HIS A 4 54.18 10.96 -31.27
CA HIS A 4 54.18 12.45 -31.16
C HIS A 4 52.80 13.12 -31.12
N ARG A 5 52.52 14.16 -30.31
CA ARG A 5 53.41 15.27 -29.86
C ARG A 5 52.78 15.99 -28.64
N CYS A 6 53.64 16.35 -27.71
CA CYS A 6 53.44 17.40 -26.72
C CYS A 6 53.19 18.76 -27.36
N HIS A 7 52.30 19.57 -26.77
CA HIS A 7 52.45 21.02 -26.83
C HIS A 7 52.25 21.60 -25.42
N ARG A 8 53.39 22.05 -24.88
CA ARG A 8 53.50 23.05 -23.81
C ARG A 8 53.04 24.39 -24.39
N PHE A 9 52.23 25.11 -23.67
CA PHE A 9 52.16 26.57 -23.82
C PHE A 9 52.30 27.24 -22.46
N VAL A 10 53.28 28.13 -22.41
CA VAL A 10 53.83 28.80 -21.24
C VAL A 10 53.18 30.19 -21.12
N SER A 11 52.81 30.52 -19.89
CA SER A 11 52.92 31.84 -19.26
C SER A 11 52.28 33.07 -19.90
N ARG A 12 51.47 33.77 -19.10
CA ARG A 12 51.79 35.20 -18.79
C ARG A 12 50.98 35.69 -17.59
N HIS A 13 51.73 36.14 -16.59
CA HIS A 13 51.28 36.95 -15.45
C HIS A 13 50.75 38.29 -15.92
N THR A 14 49.61 38.71 -15.38
CA THR A 14 49.33 40.14 -15.14
C THR A 14 48.62 40.25 -13.81
N ALA A 15 49.33 40.88 -12.90
CA ALA A 15 48.80 41.34 -11.63
C ALA A 15 47.89 42.57 -11.89
N TRP A 16 46.73 42.63 -11.27
CA TRP A 16 46.01 43.88 -11.04
C TRP A 16 45.43 43.94 -9.64
N HIS A 17 45.81 44.99 -8.99
CA HIS A 17 45.43 45.39 -7.63
C HIS A 17 43.99 45.86 -7.57
N GLY A 18 43.34 45.59 -6.43
CA GLY A 18 42.43 46.49 -5.78
C GLY A 18 40.96 46.32 -6.09
N THR A 19 40.26 45.78 -5.13
CA THR A 19 39.19 46.52 -4.45
C THR A 19 38.55 45.60 -3.42
N VAL A 20 38.51 46.08 -2.20
CA VAL A 20 37.79 45.49 -1.06
C VAL A 20 36.30 45.58 -1.36
N ALA A 21 35.64 44.47 -1.63
CA ALA A 21 34.21 44.35 -1.68
C ALA A 21 33.73 43.59 -0.45
N LEU A 22 33.08 44.36 0.41
CA LEU A 22 32.38 43.91 1.61
C LEU A 22 31.23 42.98 1.17
N ALA A 23 31.42 41.69 1.22
CA ALA A 23 30.38 40.71 0.91
C ALA A 23 29.48 40.54 2.15
N LEU A 24 28.28 41.13 2.10
CA LEU A 24 27.19 40.80 3.02
C LEU A 24 26.87 39.29 2.91
N ALA A 25 27.13 38.54 3.94
CA ALA A 25 26.65 37.17 4.09
C ALA A 25 25.13 37.21 4.30
N LEU A 26 24.36 37.01 3.24
CA LEU A 26 22.94 36.66 3.32
C LEU A 26 22.86 35.20 3.80
N ALA A 27 22.60 35.05 5.09
CA ALA A 27 22.21 33.75 5.65
C ALA A 27 20.86 33.34 5.01
N PHE A 28 20.90 32.43 4.04
CA PHE A 28 19.72 31.72 3.57
C PHE A 28 19.24 30.82 4.72
N LEU A 29 18.25 31.29 5.47
CA LEU A 29 17.41 30.40 6.28
C LEU A 29 16.64 29.52 5.27
N SER A 30 17.16 28.32 5.01
CA SER A 30 16.39 27.29 4.33
C SER A 30 15.25 26.88 5.27
N PRO A 31 13.97 27.07 4.89
CA PRO A 31 12.90 26.47 5.65
C PRO A 31 13.09 24.95 5.57
N GLY A 32 13.37 24.31 6.69
CA GLY A 32 13.40 22.88 6.82
C GLY A 32 12.05 22.34 6.37
N ILE A 33 12.02 21.66 5.22
CA ILE A 33 10.85 20.89 4.80
C ILE A 33 10.76 19.73 5.77
N SER A 34 9.90 19.87 6.78
CA SER A 34 9.50 18.76 7.62
C SER A 34 8.72 17.79 6.75
N VAL A 35 9.36 16.71 6.32
CA VAL A 35 8.67 15.55 5.74
C VAL A 35 8.02 14.81 6.91
N ALA A 36 6.96 15.39 7.43
CA ALA A 36 6.06 14.71 8.36
C ALA A 36 4.91 14.13 7.52
N GLY A 37 4.82 12.81 7.43
CA GLY A 37 3.56 12.24 7.03
C GLY A 37 3.52 11.11 6.00
N GLN A 38 4.55 10.27 5.86
CA GLN A 38 4.45 9.09 4.99
C GLN A 38 4.23 7.75 5.72
N GLU A 39 4.23 7.71 7.06
CA GLU A 39 3.93 6.47 7.80
C GLU A 39 2.44 6.08 7.79
N ALA A 40 1.54 7.03 7.48
CA ALA A 40 0.10 6.76 7.51
C ALA A 40 -0.41 5.91 6.33
N ASP A 41 0.41 5.69 5.29
CA ASP A 41 0.00 5.08 4.02
C ASP A 41 0.62 3.70 3.78
N LEU A 42 1.37 3.16 4.74
CA LEU A 42 1.92 1.81 4.63
C LEU A 42 0.80 0.77 4.75
N PRO A 43 0.82 -0.29 3.90
CA PRO A 43 -0.21 -1.32 3.92
C PRO A 43 -0.22 -2.03 5.28
N LEU A 44 -1.42 -2.27 5.80
CA LEU A 44 -1.63 -3.01 7.06
C LEU A 44 -1.60 -4.52 6.83
N TYR A 45 -1.94 -4.94 5.62
CA TYR A 45 -1.91 -6.34 5.19
C TYR A 45 -1.24 -6.46 3.84
N THR A 46 -0.61 -7.61 3.60
CA THR A 46 -0.03 -8.02 2.32
C THR A 46 -0.56 -9.40 1.92
N CYS A 47 -0.38 -9.77 0.66
CA CYS A 47 -0.69 -11.11 0.20
C CYS A 47 0.40 -12.10 0.61
N LEU A 48 0.01 -13.23 1.18
CA LEU A 48 0.90 -14.39 1.26
C LEU A 48 1.18 -14.90 -0.17
N ALA A 49 2.44 -15.18 -0.47
CA ALA A 49 2.85 -15.68 -1.79
C ALA A 49 2.08 -16.95 -2.16
N ASP A 50 1.80 -17.12 -3.46
CA ASP A 50 1.14 -18.31 -4.04
C ASP A 50 -0.24 -18.64 -3.45
N SER A 51 -0.92 -17.66 -2.84
CA SER A 51 -2.24 -17.85 -2.22
C SER A 51 -3.39 -17.18 -2.99
N GLU A 52 -3.13 -16.69 -4.21
CA GLU A 52 -4.12 -15.97 -5.01
C GLU A 52 -5.22 -16.90 -5.50
N THR A 53 -6.43 -16.43 -5.43
CA THR A 53 -7.62 -17.11 -5.93
C THR A 53 -8.71 -16.10 -6.32
N THR A 54 -9.79 -16.55 -6.90
CA THR A 54 -10.87 -15.68 -7.38
C THR A 54 -12.22 -16.27 -6.98
N SER A 55 -13.13 -15.40 -6.51
CA SER A 55 -14.56 -15.70 -6.49
C SER A 55 -15.20 -15.04 -7.70
N GLY A 56 -15.52 -15.83 -8.71
CA GLY A 56 -16.16 -15.34 -9.95
C GLY A 56 -17.59 -14.87 -9.72
N ILE A 57 -18.31 -15.46 -8.79
CA ILE A 57 -19.70 -15.12 -8.44
C ILE A 57 -19.75 -13.72 -7.85
N VAL A 58 -18.86 -13.41 -6.93
CA VAL A 58 -18.81 -12.10 -6.26
C VAL A 58 -18.03 -11.07 -7.06
N GLY A 59 -17.15 -11.51 -7.95
CA GLY A 59 -16.28 -10.64 -8.77
C GLY A 59 -15.14 -10.04 -7.94
N VAL A 60 -14.45 -10.87 -7.15
CA VAL A 60 -13.30 -10.43 -6.34
C VAL A 60 -12.09 -11.36 -6.56
N GLN A 61 -10.90 -10.77 -6.60
CA GLN A 61 -9.64 -11.49 -6.47
C GLN A 61 -9.18 -11.43 -5.03
N LEU A 62 -8.68 -12.54 -4.54
CA LEU A 62 -8.34 -12.74 -3.14
C LEU A 62 -6.93 -13.31 -3.01
N CYS A 63 -6.26 -12.99 -1.92
CA CYS A 63 -5.07 -13.70 -1.44
C CYS A 63 -5.18 -13.89 0.07
N THR A 64 -4.44 -14.83 0.62
CA THR A 64 -4.40 -15.02 2.08
C THR A 64 -3.73 -13.79 2.71
N ALA A 65 -4.42 -13.15 3.65
CA ALA A 65 -3.95 -11.94 4.31
C ALA A 65 -2.83 -12.25 5.29
N GLU A 66 -1.69 -11.59 5.11
CA GLU A 66 -0.59 -11.56 6.06
C GLU A 66 -0.48 -10.16 6.66
N HIS A 67 -0.46 -10.06 7.99
CA HIS A 67 -0.35 -8.78 8.67
C HIS A 67 1.08 -8.25 8.63
N THR A 68 1.22 -6.94 8.43
CA THR A 68 2.52 -6.26 8.43
C THR A 68 2.94 -5.84 9.84
N GLU A 69 4.24 -5.56 10.03
CA GLU A 69 4.73 -4.94 11.27
C GLU A 69 4.03 -3.60 11.56
N THR A 70 3.69 -2.85 10.52
CA THR A 70 2.92 -1.61 10.64
C THR A 70 1.58 -1.84 11.34
N LEU A 71 0.84 -2.89 10.97
CA LEU A 71 -0.41 -3.22 11.65
C LEU A 71 -0.17 -3.60 13.11
N VAL A 72 0.82 -4.44 13.38
CA VAL A 72 1.16 -4.88 14.75
C VAL A 72 1.47 -3.68 15.64
N ASN A 73 2.35 -2.78 15.17
CA ASN A 73 2.76 -1.60 15.91
C ASN A 73 1.63 -0.58 16.14
N ARG A 74 0.67 -0.52 15.20
CA ARG A 74 -0.47 0.41 15.25
C ARG A 74 -1.73 -0.19 15.87
N SER A 75 -1.77 -1.50 16.11
CA SER A 75 -2.99 -2.18 16.55
C SER A 75 -3.52 -1.65 17.87
N GLU A 76 -2.68 -1.50 18.86
CA GLU A 76 -3.07 -1.01 20.18
C GLU A 76 -3.33 0.52 20.20
N PRO A 77 -2.38 1.40 19.78
CA PRO A 77 -2.60 2.84 19.85
C PRO A 77 -3.76 3.33 18.97
N ASP A 78 -3.99 2.71 17.80
CA ASP A 78 -5.04 3.12 16.87
C ASP A 78 -6.34 2.29 17.03
N ASN A 79 -6.37 1.35 17.96
CA ASN A 79 -7.47 0.40 18.17
C ASN A 79 -7.84 -0.36 16.87
N LEU A 80 -6.81 -0.90 16.19
CA LEU A 80 -6.98 -1.71 14.98
C LEU A 80 -7.06 -3.20 15.35
N GLN A 81 -7.84 -3.94 14.56
CA GLN A 81 -7.94 -5.39 14.74
C GLN A 81 -6.94 -6.13 13.86
N VAL A 82 -6.22 -7.08 14.45
CA VAL A 82 -5.37 -8.02 13.73
C VAL A 82 -6.15 -9.33 13.58
N ARG A 83 -6.46 -9.74 12.35
CA ARG A 83 -7.19 -10.98 12.06
C ARG A 83 -6.56 -11.71 10.88
N ARG A 84 -6.70 -13.02 10.90
CA ARG A 84 -6.49 -13.87 9.71
C ARG A 84 -7.71 -13.73 8.79
N GLY A 85 -7.51 -13.97 7.49
CA GLY A 85 -8.58 -13.90 6.52
C GLY A 85 -8.08 -13.82 5.09
N ALA A 86 -8.95 -13.40 4.20
CA ALA A 86 -8.67 -13.16 2.79
C ALA A 86 -8.60 -11.66 2.49
N LEU A 87 -7.47 -11.20 2.01
CA LEU A 87 -7.27 -9.84 1.50
C LEU A 87 -7.85 -9.75 0.08
N ILE A 88 -8.68 -8.76 -0.16
CA ILE A 88 -9.17 -8.44 -1.50
C ILE A 88 -8.06 -7.66 -2.23
N SER A 89 -7.51 -8.26 -3.28
CA SER A 89 -6.50 -7.64 -4.13
C SER A 89 -7.11 -6.83 -5.27
N SER A 90 -8.29 -7.21 -5.75
CA SER A 90 -9.07 -6.40 -6.68
C SER A 90 -10.57 -6.74 -6.64
N VAL A 91 -11.41 -5.79 -7.04
CA VAL A 91 -12.87 -5.96 -7.15
C VAL A 91 -13.31 -5.59 -8.56
N ASP A 92 -14.09 -6.46 -9.21
CA ASP A 92 -14.77 -6.13 -10.46
C ASP A 92 -15.84 -5.05 -10.20
N ALA A 93 -15.72 -3.94 -10.88
CA ALA A 93 -16.63 -2.78 -10.71
C ALA A 93 -18.11 -3.12 -10.98
N THR A 94 -18.38 -4.16 -11.75
CA THR A 94 -19.74 -4.64 -12.10
C THR A 94 -20.18 -5.82 -11.25
N GLY A 95 -19.30 -6.34 -10.39
CA GLY A 95 -19.54 -7.51 -9.55
C GLY A 95 -20.45 -7.23 -8.34
N ILE A 96 -20.98 -8.31 -7.79
CA ILE A 96 -21.80 -8.28 -6.56
C ILE A 96 -20.99 -7.70 -5.39
N GLY A 97 -19.68 -7.96 -5.34
CA GLY A 97 -18.78 -7.43 -4.32
C GLY A 97 -18.72 -5.91 -4.32
N ALA A 98 -18.50 -5.29 -5.50
CA ALA A 98 -18.51 -3.84 -5.66
C ALA A 98 -19.87 -3.23 -5.30
N THR A 99 -20.94 -3.80 -5.81
CA THR A 99 -22.32 -3.34 -5.52
C THR A 99 -22.65 -3.45 -4.02
N GLY A 100 -22.13 -4.47 -3.35
CA GLY A 100 -22.26 -4.66 -1.90
C GLY A 100 -21.36 -3.74 -1.07
N GLY A 101 -20.39 -3.05 -1.70
CA GLY A 101 -19.51 -2.10 -1.03
C GLY A 101 -18.16 -2.68 -0.60
N LEU A 102 -17.75 -3.84 -1.14
CA LEU A 102 -16.37 -4.34 -0.98
C LEU A 102 -15.41 -3.50 -1.84
N THR A 103 -14.20 -3.32 -1.36
CA THR A 103 -13.13 -2.59 -2.06
C THR A 103 -11.79 -3.30 -1.89
N ASP A 104 -10.85 -2.97 -2.75
CA ASP A 104 -9.47 -3.40 -2.62
C ASP A 104 -8.91 -3.02 -1.25
N GLY A 105 -8.14 -3.92 -0.66
CA GLY A 105 -7.57 -3.74 0.68
C GLY A 105 -8.47 -4.15 1.84
N ASP A 106 -9.72 -4.58 1.60
CA ASP A 106 -10.57 -5.18 2.63
C ASP A 106 -10.06 -6.60 2.97
N VAL A 107 -10.10 -6.95 4.25
CA VAL A 107 -9.73 -8.31 4.72
C VAL A 107 -10.98 -9.02 5.23
N ILE A 108 -11.47 -9.98 4.49
CA ILE A 108 -12.63 -10.79 4.85
C ILE A 108 -12.21 -11.83 5.88
N TYR A 109 -12.87 -11.87 7.03
CA TYR A 109 -12.58 -12.82 8.09
C TYR A 109 -13.77 -13.70 8.50
N ARG A 110 -15.00 -13.40 8.03
CA ARG A 110 -16.19 -14.19 8.31
C ARG A 110 -17.26 -14.03 7.23
N ILE A 111 -17.85 -15.11 6.79
CA ILE A 111 -18.91 -15.17 5.76
C ILE A 111 -20.05 -16.07 6.26
N GLY A 112 -21.28 -15.58 6.25
CA GLY A 112 -22.45 -16.35 6.65
C GLY A 112 -22.42 -16.89 8.08
N GLY A 113 -21.58 -16.29 8.95
CA GLY A 113 -21.34 -16.77 10.32
C GLY A 113 -20.12 -17.70 10.46
N ASN A 114 -19.55 -18.20 9.38
CA ASN A 114 -18.33 -19.03 9.36
C ASN A 114 -17.08 -18.18 9.32
N ASP A 115 -16.12 -18.45 10.20
CA ASP A 115 -14.81 -17.78 10.14
C ASP A 115 -14.01 -18.34 8.95
N VAL A 116 -13.36 -17.45 8.21
CA VAL A 116 -12.46 -17.79 7.11
C VAL A 116 -11.05 -17.35 7.47
N ALA A 117 -10.09 -18.25 7.29
CA ALA A 117 -8.71 -18.03 7.70
C ALA A 117 -7.76 -17.71 6.53
N ASP A 118 -8.20 -17.99 5.31
CA ASP A 118 -7.40 -17.87 4.08
C ASP A 118 -8.27 -17.57 2.85
N ALA A 119 -7.61 -17.31 1.72
CA ALA A 119 -8.27 -16.96 0.47
C ALA A 119 -9.10 -18.11 -0.11
N GLY A 120 -8.62 -19.35 -0.01
CA GLY A 120 -9.33 -20.52 -0.54
C GLY A 120 -10.66 -20.75 0.17
N ALA A 121 -10.66 -20.69 1.50
CA ALA A 121 -11.87 -20.81 2.31
C ALA A 121 -12.85 -19.66 2.00
N ALA A 122 -12.33 -18.42 1.87
CA ALA A 122 -13.16 -17.28 1.53
C ALA A 122 -13.81 -17.41 0.14
N ALA A 123 -13.06 -17.81 -0.89
CA ALA A 123 -13.58 -18.00 -2.23
C ALA A 123 -14.71 -19.05 -2.27
N GLN A 124 -14.51 -20.19 -1.60
CA GLN A 124 -15.53 -21.25 -1.49
C GLN A 124 -16.82 -20.76 -0.84
N GLU A 125 -16.72 -20.00 0.26
CA GLU A 125 -17.91 -19.46 0.94
C GLU A 125 -18.60 -18.37 0.10
N LEU A 126 -17.83 -17.50 -0.60
CA LEU A 126 -18.38 -16.47 -1.48
C LEU A 126 -19.08 -17.08 -2.70
N ASP A 127 -18.53 -18.13 -3.29
CA ASP A 127 -19.14 -18.80 -4.46
C ASP A 127 -20.46 -19.51 -4.13
N ARG A 128 -20.71 -19.84 -2.87
CA ARG A 128 -22.01 -20.35 -2.40
C ARG A 128 -23.10 -19.30 -2.40
N ILE A 129 -22.77 -18.00 -2.39
CA ILE A 129 -23.76 -16.91 -2.39
C ILE A 129 -24.62 -16.97 -3.67
N GLY A 130 -24.03 -17.40 -4.80
CA GLY A 130 -24.74 -17.55 -6.08
C GLY A 130 -25.87 -18.61 -6.07
N THR A 131 -25.96 -19.46 -5.05
CA THR A 131 -26.93 -20.55 -4.93
C THR A 131 -27.89 -20.41 -3.76
N SER A 132 -27.69 -19.41 -2.90
CA SER A 132 -28.47 -19.22 -1.67
C SER A 132 -28.86 -17.77 -1.45
N ALA A 133 -29.70 -17.55 -0.46
CA ALA A 133 -30.13 -16.21 -0.05
C ALA A 133 -28.97 -15.32 0.38
N ASP A 134 -29.26 -14.05 0.54
CA ASP A 134 -28.40 -13.00 1.07
C ASP A 134 -27.40 -13.47 2.15
N THR A 135 -26.14 -13.13 1.98
CA THR A 135 -25.08 -13.54 2.92
C THR A 135 -24.44 -12.33 3.58
N VAL A 136 -24.17 -12.46 4.87
CA VAL A 136 -23.45 -11.43 5.64
C VAL A 136 -21.97 -11.69 5.56
N VAL A 137 -21.22 -10.64 5.15
CA VAL A 137 -19.74 -10.65 5.13
C VAL A 137 -19.23 -9.66 6.15
N ASN A 138 -18.33 -10.14 7.03
CA ASN A 138 -17.59 -9.31 7.97
C ASN A 138 -16.16 -9.17 7.49
N PHE A 139 -15.65 -7.95 7.44
CA PHE A 139 -14.32 -7.66 6.96
C PHE A 139 -13.68 -6.51 7.74
N LEU A 140 -12.37 -6.38 7.61
CA LEU A 140 -11.63 -5.23 8.10
C LEU A 140 -11.35 -4.29 6.93
N ARG A 141 -11.62 -3.02 7.11
CA ARG A 141 -11.18 -1.93 6.22
C ARG A 141 -10.25 -1.02 7.00
N LYS A 142 -9.01 -0.90 6.57
CA LYS A 142 -7.98 -0.16 7.29
C LYS A 142 -7.90 -0.58 8.77
N GLY A 143 -7.95 -1.90 9.05
CA GLY A 143 -7.88 -2.47 10.39
C GLY A 143 -9.15 -2.33 11.26
N ARG A 144 -10.21 -1.71 10.74
CA ARG A 144 -11.48 -1.51 11.48
C ARG A 144 -12.55 -2.47 10.99
N PRO A 145 -13.40 -3.02 11.89
CA PRO A 145 -14.41 -4.01 11.50
C PRO A 145 -15.62 -3.35 10.82
N TYR A 146 -16.04 -3.96 9.73
CA TYR A 146 -17.23 -3.63 8.97
C TYR A 146 -18.06 -4.89 8.70
N ARG A 147 -19.31 -4.66 8.33
CA ARG A 147 -20.26 -5.71 8.02
C ARG A 147 -21.19 -5.26 6.90
N ILE A 148 -21.31 -6.08 5.88
CA ILE A 148 -22.23 -5.85 4.75
C ILE A 148 -23.08 -7.09 4.50
N LYS A 149 -24.12 -6.89 3.72
CA LYS A 149 -24.98 -7.96 3.23
C LYS A 149 -24.85 -8.01 1.71
N LEU A 150 -24.27 -9.09 1.20
CA LEU A 150 -24.22 -9.35 -0.24
C LEU A 150 -25.54 -9.95 -0.68
N ARG A 151 -26.07 -9.44 -1.78
CA ARG A 151 -27.32 -9.86 -2.41
C ARG A 151 -27.05 -10.20 -3.86
N GLN A 152 -27.73 -11.20 -4.36
CA GLN A 152 -27.80 -11.49 -5.79
C GLN A 152 -28.60 -10.45 -6.54
#